data_c58d31f6f2e74b974df8827b8f398448
#
_entry.id   c58d31f6f2e74b974df8827b8f398448
#
_cell.length_a   1.000
_cell.length_b   1.000
_cell.length_c   1.000
_cell.angle_alpha   90.00
_cell.angle_beta   90.00
_cell.angle_gamma   90.00
#
_symmetry.space_group_name_H-M   'P 1'
#
loop_
_entity.id
_entity.type
_entity.pdbx_description
1 polymer ?
#
loop_
_entity_poly.entity_id
_entity_poly.type
_entity_poly.pdbx_seq_one_letter_code
_entity_poly.pdbx_strand_id
1 'polypeptide(L)'
;MTHRIKEVKTLENFVVSVIFQDDVEKEYDLKNVLLEYPQFQVFEKIPTLFKQVKVDVGGCGISWNDELDLAAEEIWKYGKETGIIHKVDILSLLGANMAKARDSIGMTQKELADIVHIYQGDISKIERGIANPSVKTLQRLADGMGMKVKIEFEKIEGECE
;
A
#
# COMPACT_ATOMS: atom_id res chain seq x y z
N MET A 1 -12.28 -10.06 11.82
CA MET A 1 -11.32 -9.74 10.74
C MET A 1 -10.12 -9.08 11.37
N THR A 2 -8.93 -9.46 10.97
CA THR A 2 -7.69 -8.85 11.48
C THR A 2 -7.30 -7.72 10.55
N HIS A 3 -7.34 -6.49 11.03
CA HIS A 3 -6.90 -5.32 10.27
C HIS A 3 -5.37 -5.30 10.20
N ARG A 4 -4.82 -5.09 9.03
CA ARG A 4 -3.36 -5.07 8.82
C ARG A 4 -2.90 -3.71 8.33
N ILE A 5 -1.82 -3.24 8.91
CA ILE A 5 -1.21 -1.96 8.58
C ILE A 5 -0.28 -2.13 7.37
N LYS A 6 -0.38 -1.20 6.44
CA LYS A 6 0.45 -1.08 5.24
C LYS A 6 1.56 -0.04 5.44
N GLU A 7 1.23 1.10 6.02
CA GLU A 7 2.15 2.23 6.20
C GLU A 7 1.83 2.99 7.47
N VAL A 8 2.85 3.58 8.10
CA VAL A 8 2.73 4.48 9.25
C VAL A 8 3.58 5.72 9.06
N LYS A 9 3.06 6.86 9.45
CA LYS A 9 3.77 8.15 9.49
C LYS A 9 3.52 8.85 10.82
N THR A 10 4.52 9.55 11.31
CA THR A 10 4.36 10.42 12.48
C THR A 10 3.88 11.81 12.05
N LEU A 11 2.91 12.33 12.77
CA LEU A 11 2.43 13.70 12.69
C LEU A 11 2.88 14.50 13.92
N GLU A 12 2.47 15.75 14.00
CA GLU A 12 2.73 16.58 15.19
C GLU A 12 1.92 16.10 16.39
N ASN A 13 2.33 16.51 17.60
CA ASN A 13 1.62 16.28 18.86
C ASN A 13 1.38 14.79 19.20
N PHE A 14 2.32 13.91 18.90
CA PHE A 14 2.24 12.46 19.16
C PHE A 14 1.06 11.77 18.49
N VAL A 15 0.69 12.24 17.31
CA VAL A 15 -0.28 11.59 16.43
C VAL A 15 0.45 10.76 15.40
N VAL A 16 -0.05 9.57 15.11
CA VAL A 16 0.39 8.75 13.99
C VAL A 16 -0.72 8.67 12.94
N SER A 17 -0.36 8.77 11.67
CA SER A 17 -1.24 8.42 10.55
C SER A 17 -0.89 7.01 10.11
N VAL A 18 -1.88 6.16 10.02
CA VAL A 18 -1.76 4.74 9.69
C VAL A 18 -2.65 4.43 8.49
N ILE A 19 -2.04 3.86 7.45
CA ILE A 19 -2.77 3.35 6.30
C ILE A 19 -2.87 1.83 6.44
N PHE A 20 -4.09 1.33 6.38
CA PHE A 20 -4.38 -0.10 6.42
C PHE A 20 -4.33 -0.74 5.02
N GLN A 21 -4.32 -2.06 4.95
CA GLN A 21 -4.23 -2.78 3.67
C GLN A 21 -5.46 -2.62 2.77
N ASP A 22 -6.59 -2.23 3.33
CA ASP A 22 -7.82 -1.85 2.63
C ASP A 22 -7.82 -0.37 2.18
N ASP A 23 -6.66 0.30 2.26
CA ASP A 23 -6.42 1.70 1.90
C ASP A 23 -7.18 2.73 2.75
N VAL A 24 -7.77 2.31 3.87
CA VAL A 24 -8.32 3.21 4.89
C VAL A 24 -7.19 3.85 5.68
N GLU A 25 -7.23 5.18 5.80
CA GLU A 25 -6.30 5.93 6.64
C GLU A 25 -6.97 6.36 7.93
N LYS A 26 -6.28 6.13 9.04
CA LYS A 26 -6.69 6.61 10.35
C LYS A 26 -5.58 7.38 11.04
N GLU A 27 -5.95 8.45 11.71
CA GLU A 27 -5.09 9.15 12.65
C GLU A 27 -5.36 8.66 14.07
N TYR A 28 -4.29 8.32 14.77
CA TYR A 28 -4.36 7.86 16.16
C TYR A 28 -3.54 8.78 17.05
N ASP A 29 -4.23 9.43 18.01
CA ASP A 29 -3.60 10.30 19.00
C ASP A 29 -3.12 9.48 20.19
N LEU A 30 -1.81 9.44 20.40
CA LEU A 30 -1.21 8.68 21.49
C LEU A 30 -1.36 9.34 22.87
N LYS A 31 -2.00 10.51 22.99
CA LYS A 31 -2.14 11.19 24.29
C LYS A 31 -2.81 10.32 25.35
N ASN A 32 -3.82 9.54 24.96
CA ASN A 32 -4.46 8.63 25.91
C ASN A 32 -3.52 7.48 26.30
N VAL A 33 -2.76 6.96 25.35
CA VAL A 33 -1.76 5.91 25.59
C VAL A 33 -0.63 6.42 26.51
N LEU A 34 -0.19 7.67 26.33
CA LEU A 34 0.79 8.33 27.20
C LEU A 34 0.30 8.46 28.65
N LEU A 35 -1.01 8.61 28.85
CA LEU A 35 -1.60 8.71 30.20
C LEU A 35 -1.82 7.34 30.84
N GLU A 36 -2.23 6.34 30.07
CA GLU A 36 -2.56 5.01 30.58
C GLU A 36 -1.32 4.12 30.76
N TYR A 37 -0.32 4.30 29.90
CA TYR A 37 0.87 3.43 29.86
C TYR A 37 2.16 4.25 30.06
N PRO A 38 2.72 4.28 31.26
CA PRO A 38 3.88 5.11 31.62
C PRO A 38 5.11 4.92 30.71
N GLN A 39 5.28 3.73 30.13
CA GLN A 39 6.41 3.46 29.22
C GLN A 39 6.41 4.35 27.98
N PHE A 40 5.25 4.81 27.51
CA PHE A 40 5.15 5.72 26.36
C PHE A 40 5.53 7.16 26.67
N GLN A 41 5.60 7.56 27.97
CA GLN A 41 6.02 8.90 28.36
C GLN A 41 7.48 9.23 27.97
N VAL A 42 8.24 8.21 27.55
CA VAL A 42 9.58 8.39 26.98
C VAL A 42 9.57 9.30 25.74
N PHE A 43 8.49 9.35 24.98
CA PHE A 43 8.37 10.22 23.81
C PHE A 43 8.42 11.71 24.15
N GLU A 44 7.94 12.10 25.33
CA GLU A 44 8.04 13.48 25.82
C GLU A 44 9.49 13.88 26.14
N LYS A 45 10.27 12.90 26.59
CA LYS A 45 11.69 13.08 26.95
C LYS A 45 12.61 12.95 25.73
N ILE A 46 12.27 12.05 24.81
CA ILE A 46 13.07 11.74 23.62
C ILE A 46 12.16 11.79 22.37
N PRO A 47 11.82 12.99 21.86
CA PRO A 47 10.94 13.12 20.70
C PRO A 47 11.46 12.45 19.43
N THR A 48 12.78 12.26 19.32
CA THR A 48 13.40 11.57 18.19
C THR A 48 13.04 10.08 18.16
N LEU A 49 12.76 9.46 19.30
CA LEU A 49 12.30 8.08 19.37
C LEU A 49 10.91 7.93 18.74
N PHE A 50 10.01 8.88 18.97
CA PHE A 50 8.67 8.86 18.36
C PHE A 50 8.73 8.77 16.83
N LYS A 51 9.70 9.42 16.21
CA LYS A 51 9.87 9.40 14.73
C LYS A 51 10.41 8.07 14.19
N GLN A 52 10.81 7.15 15.03
CA GLN A 52 11.36 5.85 14.62
C GLN A 52 10.30 4.76 14.48
N VAL A 53 9.03 5.12 14.47
CA VAL A 53 7.93 4.19 14.29
C VAL A 53 8.06 3.39 12.99
N LYS A 54 7.77 2.11 13.06
CA LYS A 54 7.76 1.20 11.93
C LYS A 54 6.55 0.27 12.01
N VAL A 55 6.14 -0.25 10.86
CA VAL A 55 5.11 -1.28 10.78
C VAL A 55 5.73 -2.63 11.15
N ASP A 56 5.05 -3.39 12.00
CA ASP A 56 5.48 -4.73 12.39
C ASP A 56 5.34 -5.74 11.26
N VAL A 57 6.08 -6.83 11.38
CA VAL A 57 6.03 -7.93 10.41
C VAL A 57 4.59 -8.41 10.25
N GLY A 58 4.13 -8.44 8.99
CA GLY A 58 2.78 -8.84 8.66
C GLY A 58 1.71 -7.76 8.90
N GLY A 59 2.08 -6.54 9.32
CA GLY A 59 1.15 -5.44 9.52
C GLY A 59 0.27 -5.57 10.76
N CYS A 60 0.66 -6.40 11.74
CA CYS A 60 -0.13 -6.67 12.94
C CYS A 60 -0.17 -5.50 13.93
N GLY A 61 0.71 -4.53 13.78
CA GLY A 61 0.83 -3.36 14.63
C GLY A 61 1.90 -2.40 14.13
N ILE A 62 2.22 -1.45 14.99
CA ILE A 62 3.35 -0.53 14.84
C ILE A 62 4.22 -0.61 16.09
N SER A 63 5.53 -0.45 15.92
CA SER A 63 6.47 -0.45 17.04
C SER A 63 7.54 0.61 16.88
N TRP A 64 8.11 1.04 17.99
CA TRP A 64 9.27 1.94 18.07
C TRP A 64 10.54 1.18 18.47
N ASN A 65 10.37 0.19 19.32
CA ASN A 65 11.41 -0.73 19.79
C ASN A 65 10.75 -2.00 20.36
N ASP A 66 11.52 -2.86 21.00
CA ASP A 66 11.03 -4.14 21.53
C ASP A 66 10.07 -4.01 22.73
N GLU A 67 9.97 -2.80 23.34
CA GLU A 67 9.14 -2.53 24.52
C GLU A 67 7.93 -1.64 24.22
N LEU A 68 7.93 -0.97 23.09
CA LEU A 68 6.93 0.02 22.69
C LEU A 68 6.29 -0.37 21.37
N ASP A 69 5.09 -0.93 21.46
CA ASP A 69 4.28 -1.34 20.33
C ASP A 69 2.80 -1.02 20.55
N LEU A 70 2.07 -0.94 19.47
CA LEU A 70 0.62 -0.79 19.43
C LEU A 70 0.02 -1.73 18.39
N ALA A 71 -0.99 -2.48 18.79
CA ALA A 71 -1.69 -3.39 17.90
C ALA A 71 -2.50 -2.64 16.83
N ALA A 72 -2.55 -3.20 15.63
CA ALA A 72 -3.35 -2.66 14.53
C ALA A 72 -4.83 -2.52 14.89
N GLU A 73 -5.38 -3.47 15.65
CA GLU A 73 -6.79 -3.45 16.10
C GLU A 73 -7.08 -2.28 17.05
N GLU A 74 -6.14 -1.88 17.89
CA GLU A 74 -6.27 -0.71 18.76
C GLU A 74 -6.42 0.57 17.94
N ILE A 75 -5.54 0.73 16.94
CA ILE A 75 -5.57 1.88 16.03
C ILE A 75 -6.83 1.85 15.16
N TRP A 76 -7.22 0.66 14.70
CA TRP A 76 -8.46 0.51 13.93
C TRP A 76 -9.70 0.94 14.72
N LYS A 77 -9.80 0.51 15.95
CA LYS A 77 -10.96 0.73 16.81
C LYS A 77 -11.09 2.17 17.29
N TYR A 78 -9.97 2.79 17.66
CA TYR A 78 -9.98 4.10 18.32
C TYR A 78 -9.40 5.23 17.46
N GLY A 79 -8.76 4.91 16.34
CA GLY A 79 -8.27 5.90 15.39
C GLY A 79 -9.42 6.60 14.66
N LYS A 80 -9.23 7.89 14.39
CA LYS A 80 -10.17 8.71 13.64
C LYS A 80 -9.90 8.53 12.13
N GLU A 81 -10.91 8.19 11.37
CA GLU A 81 -10.80 8.14 9.92
C GLU A 81 -10.57 9.54 9.34
N THR A 82 -9.60 9.66 8.46
CA THR A 82 -9.30 10.92 7.79
C THR A 82 -10.23 11.20 6.62
N GLY A 83 -10.95 10.18 6.15
CA GLY A 83 -11.76 10.26 4.92
C GLY A 83 -10.91 10.28 3.65
N ILE A 84 -9.59 10.19 3.78
CA ILE A 84 -8.66 10.08 2.66
C ILE A 84 -8.64 8.61 2.24
N ILE A 85 -9.20 8.33 1.07
CA ILE A 85 -9.05 7.02 0.44
C ILE A 85 -7.76 7.08 -0.36
N HIS A 86 -6.75 6.35 0.08
CA HIS A 86 -5.53 6.12 -0.70
C HIS A 86 -5.88 5.20 -1.85
N LYS A 87 -6.47 5.78 -2.90
CA LYS A 87 -6.71 5.02 -4.13
C LYS A 87 -5.37 4.47 -4.58
N VAL A 88 -5.28 3.15 -4.64
CA VAL A 88 -4.23 2.48 -5.38
C VAL A 88 -4.20 3.12 -6.76
N ASP A 89 -3.06 3.65 -7.17
CA ASP A 89 -2.90 4.08 -8.55
C ASP A 89 -3.00 2.82 -9.43
N ILE A 90 -4.18 2.65 -10.01
CA ILE A 90 -4.51 1.45 -10.79
C ILE A 90 -3.55 1.26 -11.97
N LEU A 91 -3.00 2.36 -12.50
CA LEU A 91 -2.05 2.29 -13.60
C LEU A 91 -0.69 1.78 -13.13
N SER A 92 -0.23 2.20 -11.95
CA SER A 92 1.00 1.69 -11.34
C SER A 92 0.86 0.21 -10.99
N LEU A 93 -0.27 -0.22 -10.43
CA LEU A 93 -0.53 -1.62 -10.12
C LEU A 93 -0.60 -2.47 -11.39
N LEU A 94 -1.31 -2.00 -12.40
CA LEU A 94 -1.42 -2.66 -13.71
C LEU A 94 -0.03 -2.83 -14.35
N GLY A 95 0.75 -1.75 -14.37
CA GLY A 95 2.09 -1.75 -14.94
C GLY A 95 3.03 -2.72 -14.24
N ALA A 96 3.02 -2.73 -12.90
CA ALA A 96 3.81 -3.67 -12.11
C ALA A 96 3.41 -5.12 -12.35
N ASN A 97 2.11 -5.42 -12.44
CA ASN A 97 1.61 -6.76 -12.74
C ASN A 97 2.01 -7.21 -14.15
N MET A 98 1.96 -6.30 -15.13
CA MET A 98 2.38 -6.59 -16.50
C MET A 98 3.88 -6.87 -16.59
N ALA A 99 4.71 -6.06 -15.96
CA ALA A 99 6.15 -6.26 -15.89
C ALA A 99 6.48 -7.61 -15.23
N LYS A 100 5.83 -7.93 -14.11
CA LYS A 100 5.99 -9.20 -13.42
C LYS A 100 5.59 -10.40 -14.29
N ALA A 101 4.50 -10.29 -15.04
CA ALA A 101 4.04 -11.33 -15.96
C ALA A 101 5.09 -11.57 -17.05
N ARG A 102 5.60 -10.51 -17.69
CA ARG A 102 6.64 -10.59 -18.72
C ARG A 102 7.94 -11.19 -18.18
N ASP A 103 8.40 -10.71 -17.02
CA ASP A 103 9.62 -11.20 -16.38
C ASP A 103 9.52 -12.67 -15.98
N SER A 104 8.32 -13.15 -15.60
CA SER A 104 8.08 -14.53 -15.19
C SER A 104 8.34 -15.54 -16.31
N ILE A 105 8.26 -15.13 -17.58
CA ILE A 105 8.56 -15.94 -18.76
C ILE A 105 9.92 -15.59 -19.39
N GLY A 106 10.73 -14.74 -18.72
CA GLY A 106 12.05 -14.37 -19.18
C GLY A 106 12.08 -13.49 -20.44
N MET A 107 10.97 -12.81 -20.75
CA MET A 107 10.84 -11.99 -21.96
C MET A 107 11.27 -10.54 -21.69
N THR A 108 12.05 -9.94 -22.57
CA THR A 108 12.40 -8.52 -22.53
C THR A 108 11.27 -7.64 -23.08
N GLN A 109 11.27 -6.36 -22.72
CA GLN A 109 10.31 -5.39 -23.29
C GLN A 109 10.42 -5.30 -24.81
N LYS A 110 11.65 -5.44 -25.36
CA LYS A 110 11.89 -5.41 -26.80
C LYS A 110 11.30 -6.63 -27.50
N GLU A 111 11.51 -7.82 -26.95
CA GLU A 111 10.94 -9.06 -27.52
C GLU A 111 9.41 -9.01 -27.53
N LEU A 112 8.79 -8.54 -26.45
CA LEU A 112 7.35 -8.35 -26.42
C LEU A 112 6.90 -7.32 -27.45
N ALA A 113 7.60 -6.19 -27.57
CA ALA A 113 7.31 -5.13 -28.53
C ALA A 113 7.31 -5.66 -29.98
N ASP A 114 8.31 -6.47 -30.33
CA ASP A 114 8.45 -7.06 -31.65
C ASP A 114 7.32 -8.07 -31.95
N ILE A 115 6.92 -8.89 -30.96
CA ILE A 115 5.83 -9.87 -31.11
C ILE A 115 4.49 -9.19 -31.31
N VAL A 116 4.17 -8.19 -30.47
CA VAL A 116 2.84 -7.53 -30.48
C VAL A 116 2.74 -6.32 -31.40
N HIS A 117 3.85 -5.94 -32.06
CA HIS A 117 3.94 -4.76 -32.91
C HIS A 117 3.49 -3.47 -32.21
N ILE A 118 3.95 -3.28 -30.98
CA ILE A 118 3.80 -2.08 -30.17
C ILE A 118 5.19 -1.51 -29.93
N TYR A 119 5.34 -0.20 -29.96
CA TYR A 119 6.63 0.43 -29.70
C TYR A 119 7.13 0.15 -28.28
N GLN A 120 8.39 -0.28 -28.13
CA GLN A 120 8.97 -0.66 -26.82
C GLN A 120 8.85 0.46 -25.77
N GLY A 121 8.99 1.73 -26.20
CA GLY A 121 8.81 2.88 -25.32
C GLY A 121 7.40 3.00 -24.74
N ASP A 122 6.37 2.53 -25.47
CA ASP A 122 5.00 2.54 -24.96
C ASP A 122 4.78 1.41 -23.97
N ILE A 123 5.36 0.24 -24.18
CA ILE A 123 5.39 -0.86 -23.20
C ILE A 123 6.07 -0.38 -21.91
N SER A 124 7.22 0.29 -22.02
CA SER A 124 7.92 0.86 -20.87
C SER A 124 7.07 1.86 -20.10
N LYS A 125 6.32 2.72 -20.77
CA LYS A 125 5.40 3.69 -20.12
C LYS A 125 4.25 2.99 -19.41
N ILE A 126 3.69 1.93 -20.00
CA ILE A 126 2.63 1.12 -19.37
C ILE A 126 3.16 0.45 -18.10
N GLU A 127 4.32 -0.21 -18.16
CA GLU A 127 4.94 -0.90 -17.02
C GLU A 127 5.28 0.06 -15.87
N ARG A 128 5.58 1.32 -16.17
CA ARG A 128 5.82 2.36 -15.16
C ARG A 128 4.57 3.07 -14.65
N GLY A 129 3.37 2.69 -15.13
CA GLY A 129 2.12 3.32 -14.73
C GLY A 129 1.91 4.72 -15.28
N ILE A 130 2.66 5.13 -16.31
CA ILE A 130 2.59 6.48 -16.91
C ILE A 130 1.54 6.54 -18.03
N ALA A 131 1.36 5.44 -18.75
CA ALA A 131 0.40 5.34 -19.84
C ALA A 131 -0.85 4.57 -19.43
N ASN A 132 -2.00 4.97 -19.98
CA ASN A 132 -3.29 4.30 -19.79
C ASN A 132 -3.60 3.45 -21.04
N PRO A 133 -3.30 2.15 -21.03
CA PRO A 133 -3.57 1.28 -22.16
C PRO A 133 -5.07 0.96 -22.25
N SER A 134 -5.58 0.83 -23.47
CA SER A 134 -6.91 0.29 -23.68
C SER A 134 -6.97 -1.21 -23.31
N VAL A 135 -8.15 -1.72 -23.01
CA VAL A 135 -8.35 -3.17 -22.75
C VAL A 135 -7.90 -4.01 -23.96
N LYS A 136 -8.10 -3.53 -25.19
CA LYS A 136 -7.58 -4.17 -26.40
C LYS A 136 -6.06 -4.24 -26.44
N THR A 137 -5.39 -3.17 -26.00
CA THR A 137 -3.92 -3.14 -25.89
C THR A 137 -3.44 -4.15 -24.87
N LEU A 138 -4.11 -4.21 -23.71
CA LEU A 138 -3.79 -5.20 -22.67
C LEU A 138 -3.97 -6.64 -23.19
N GLN A 139 -5.04 -6.90 -23.93
CA GLN A 139 -5.27 -8.21 -24.53
C GLN A 139 -4.15 -8.59 -25.51
N ARG A 140 -3.73 -7.66 -26.40
CA ARG A 140 -2.62 -7.90 -27.32
C ARG A 140 -1.31 -8.21 -26.59
N LEU A 141 -1.02 -7.47 -25.52
CA LEU A 141 0.18 -7.70 -24.69
C LEU A 141 0.12 -9.07 -24.02
N ALA A 142 -1.03 -9.43 -23.46
CA ALA A 142 -1.22 -10.76 -22.85
C ALA A 142 -1.10 -11.88 -23.87
N ASP A 143 -1.73 -11.76 -25.05
CA ASP A 143 -1.64 -12.73 -26.12
C ASP A 143 -0.17 -12.93 -26.56
N GLY A 144 0.60 -11.85 -26.66
CA GLY A 144 2.03 -11.92 -27.00
C GLY A 144 2.88 -12.63 -25.93
N MET A 145 2.43 -12.66 -24.70
CA MET A 145 3.05 -13.42 -23.60
C MET A 145 2.48 -14.84 -23.42
N GLY A 146 1.52 -15.25 -24.24
CA GLY A 146 0.81 -16.53 -24.07
C GLY A 146 -0.11 -16.55 -22.84
N MET A 147 -0.60 -15.39 -22.41
CA MET A 147 -1.44 -15.19 -21.23
C MET A 147 -2.81 -14.64 -21.61
N LYS A 148 -3.73 -14.60 -20.66
CA LYS A 148 -5.03 -13.94 -20.79
C LYS A 148 -5.18 -12.85 -19.75
N VAL A 149 -5.87 -11.76 -20.11
CA VAL A 149 -6.25 -10.70 -19.17
C VAL A 149 -7.43 -11.18 -18.34
N LYS A 150 -7.36 -10.97 -17.02
CA LYS A 150 -8.47 -11.15 -16.10
C LYS A 150 -8.75 -9.81 -15.43
N ILE A 151 -9.97 -9.34 -15.50
CA ILE A 151 -10.45 -8.12 -14.84
C ILE A 151 -11.55 -8.52 -13.89
N GLU A 152 -11.37 -8.20 -12.62
CA GLU A 152 -12.36 -8.47 -11.57
C GLU A 152 -12.74 -7.16 -10.87
N PHE A 153 -13.99 -7.07 -10.47
CA PHE A 153 -14.50 -5.99 -9.63
C PHE A 153 -14.80 -6.57 -8.25
N GLU A 154 -14.08 -6.11 -7.25
CA GLU A 154 -14.29 -6.50 -5.87
C GLU A 154 -15.09 -5.42 -5.15
N LYS A 155 -15.97 -5.85 -4.25
CA LYS A 155 -16.69 -4.95 -3.37
C LYS A 155 -15.70 -4.37 -2.35
N ILE A 156 -15.65 -3.06 -2.21
CA ILE A 156 -14.89 -2.44 -1.13
C ILE A 156 -15.61 -2.78 0.17
N GLU A 157 -15.06 -3.71 0.94
CA GLU A 157 -15.53 -4.01 2.29
C GLU A 157 -15.07 -2.88 3.20
N GLY A 158 -15.98 -2.00 3.60
CA GLY A 158 -15.62 -0.85 4.43
C GLY A 158 -16.75 0.11 4.75
N GLU A 159 -17.99 -0.20 4.36
CA GLU A 159 -19.15 0.48 4.92
C GLU A 159 -19.85 -0.47 5.90
N CYS A 160 -19.42 -0.40 7.18
CA CYS A 160 -20.31 -0.75 8.28
C CYS A 160 -21.36 0.36 8.36
N GLU A 161 -22.55 0.06 7.92
CA GLU A 161 -23.73 0.81 8.34
C GLU A 161 -23.87 0.82 9.87
#